data_24fba16cdca40d9f3f3826fed7639dfa
#
_entry.id   24fba16cdca40d9f3f3826fed7639dfa
#
_cell.length_a   1.000
_cell.length_b   1.000
_cell.length_c   1.000
_cell.angle_alpha   90.00
_cell.angle_beta   90.00
_cell.angle_gamma   90.00
#
_symmetry.space_group_name_H-M   'P 1'
#
loop_
_entity.id
_entity.type
_entity.pdbx_description
1 polymer ?
#
loop_
_entity_poly.entity_id
_entity_poly.type
_entity_poly.pdbx_seq_one_letter_code
_entity_poly.pdbx_strand_id
1 'polypeptide(L)'
;MQKKNKYSKDELITCGEGKLFGEGNAQLPLPNMLMFDRIISVSEEGGANGKGHITAELDINPDLWFFDCHFQGDPVMPGCLGLDAMWQLVGFYLGWLGAEGRGRALGSGQVKFTGQVTPVNKRVTYHIDIKRIVLRKLIMGVADGRLQVDGEDIYFAKDLRVGLFKSTEQF
;
A
#
# COMPACT_ATOMS: atom_id res chain seq x y z
N MET A 1 25.05 -4.20 -3.35
CA MET A 1 24.52 -3.45 -2.19
C MET A 1 23.18 -4.05 -1.82
N GLN A 2 23.01 -4.45 -0.56
CA GLN A 2 21.74 -5.03 -0.10
C GLN A 2 20.65 -3.95 -0.14
N LYS A 3 19.52 -4.21 -0.80
CA LYS A 3 18.39 -3.28 -0.83
C LYS A 3 17.86 -3.05 0.59
N LYS A 4 17.50 -1.80 0.88
CA LYS A 4 16.88 -1.46 2.15
C LYS A 4 15.50 -2.14 2.24
N ASN A 5 15.18 -2.71 3.40
CA ASN A 5 13.98 -3.51 3.61
C ASN A 5 13.00 -2.94 4.65
N LYS A 6 13.27 -1.74 5.16
CA LYS A 6 12.41 -0.99 6.09
C LYS A 6 12.47 0.49 5.77
N TYR A 7 11.35 1.18 5.94
CA TYR A 7 11.24 2.62 5.65
C TYR A 7 10.48 3.33 6.75
N SER A 8 11.03 4.45 7.22
CA SER A 8 10.42 5.34 8.20
C SER A 8 9.40 6.27 7.53
N LYS A 9 8.62 6.98 8.34
CA LYS A 9 7.66 8.00 7.86
C LYS A 9 8.33 9.05 6.97
N ASP A 10 9.48 9.56 7.38
CA ASP A 10 10.21 10.59 6.62
C ASP A 10 10.64 10.08 5.24
N GLU A 11 11.05 8.82 5.16
CA GLU A 11 11.40 8.18 3.89
C GLU A 11 10.19 7.96 2.99
N LEU A 12 9.02 7.64 3.58
CA LEU A 12 7.78 7.53 2.83
C LEU A 12 7.34 8.91 2.30
N ILE A 13 7.53 9.98 3.07
CA ILE A 13 7.31 11.35 2.60
C ILE A 13 8.28 11.69 1.45
N THR A 14 9.54 11.32 1.58
CA THR A 14 10.55 11.49 0.51
C THR A 14 10.12 10.76 -0.77
N CYS A 15 9.52 9.58 -0.65
CA CYS A 15 8.91 8.86 -1.77
C CYS A 15 7.73 9.66 -2.36
N GLY A 16 6.87 10.20 -1.50
CA GLY A 16 5.74 11.03 -1.89
C GLY A 16 6.13 12.32 -2.61
N GLU A 17 7.31 12.85 -2.30
CA GLU A 17 7.91 14.01 -2.99
C GLU A 17 8.58 13.66 -4.32
N GLY A 18 8.55 12.37 -4.71
CA GLY A 18 9.17 11.90 -5.96
C GLY A 18 10.69 11.74 -5.92
N LYS A 19 11.28 11.77 -4.72
CA LYS A 19 12.75 11.78 -4.56
C LYS A 19 13.36 10.40 -4.29
N LEU A 20 12.58 9.44 -3.77
CA LEU A 20 13.10 8.15 -3.34
C LEU A 20 13.51 7.25 -4.53
N PHE A 21 12.67 7.17 -5.55
CA PHE A 21 12.90 6.35 -6.75
C PHE A 21 13.26 7.16 -7.99
N GLY A 22 13.38 8.48 -7.84
CA GLY A 22 13.69 9.41 -8.93
C GLY A 22 12.47 9.97 -9.64
N GLU A 23 12.67 11.08 -10.35
CA GLU A 23 11.62 11.78 -11.07
C GLU A 23 10.95 10.88 -12.12
N GLY A 24 9.63 10.95 -12.19
CA GLY A 24 8.85 10.17 -13.16
C GLY A 24 8.64 8.70 -12.80
N ASN A 25 9.15 8.25 -11.67
CA ASN A 25 9.02 6.88 -11.19
C ASN A 25 7.92 6.73 -10.11
N ALA A 26 7.78 5.53 -9.55
CA ALA A 26 6.78 5.21 -8.55
C ALA A 26 6.85 6.18 -7.36
N GLN A 27 5.70 6.65 -6.94
CA GLN A 27 5.56 7.68 -5.94
C GLN A 27 4.38 7.34 -5.04
N LEU A 28 4.58 7.43 -3.72
CA LEU A 28 3.47 7.34 -2.77
C LEU A 28 2.68 8.65 -2.78
N PRO A 29 1.40 8.62 -2.42
CA PRO A 29 0.71 9.86 -2.11
C PRO A 29 1.28 10.49 -0.85
N LEU A 30 1.17 11.80 -0.73
CA LEU A 30 1.43 12.52 0.50
C LEU A 30 0.20 12.46 1.43
N PRO A 31 0.34 12.76 2.73
CA PRO A 31 -0.81 13.00 3.58
C PRO A 31 -1.76 14.04 2.95
N ASN A 32 -3.09 13.85 2.98
CA ASN A 32 -3.81 12.87 3.82
C ASN A 32 -3.96 11.45 3.22
N MET A 33 -3.64 11.24 1.94
CA MET A 33 -3.86 9.95 1.26
C MET A 33 -2.82 8.87 1.59
N LEU A 34 -1.67 9.22 2.15
CA LEU A 34 -0.70 8.23 2.62
C LEU A 34 -1.28 7.47 3.82
N MET A 35 -1.52 6.16 3.65
CA MET A 35 -2.31 5.36 4.59
C MET A 35 -1.47 4.43 5.47
N PHE A 36 -0.18 4.69 5.60
CA PHE A 36 0.69 3.98 6.54
C PHE A 36 1.84 4.89 7.02
N ASP A 37 2.34 4.57 8.22
CA ASP A 37 3.38 5.35 8.88
C ASP A 37 4.78 4.79 8.64
N ARG A 38 4.87 3.49 8.35
CA ARG A 38 6.14 2.82 8.11
C ARG A 38 5.96 1.54 7.32
N ILE A 39 7.00 1.16 6.59
CA ILE A 39 7.14 -0.18 6.03
C ILE A 39 8.09 -0.93 6.95
N ILE A 40 7.62 -2.02 7.54
CA ILE A 40 8.40 -2.82 8.50
C ILE A 40 9.16 -3.97 7.85
N SER A 41 8.76 -4.37 6.64
CA SER A 41 9.46 -5.40 5.88
C SER A 41 9.11 -5.32 4.40
N VAL A 42 10.10 -5.45 3.55
CA VAL A 42 9.93 -5.68 2.11
C VAL A 42 11.01 -6.65 1.63
N SER A 43 10.63 -7.63 0.82
CA SER A 43 11.55 -8.68 0.33
C SER A 43 11.09 -9.24 -1.02
N GLU A 44 12.04 -9.65 -1.84
CA GLU A 44 11.77 -10.44 -3.06
C GLU A 44 11.49 -11.92 -2.75
N GLU A 45 11.70 -12.33 -1.50
CA GLU A 45 11.51 -13.70 -1.03
C GLU A 45 10.39 -13.77 0.00
N GLY A 46 9.90 -14.99 0.27
CA GLY A 46 8.86 -15.22 1.27
C GLY A 46 7.48 -14.78 0.81
N GLY A 47 6.63 -14.43 1.77
CA GLY A 47 5.20 -14.23 1.54
C GLY A 47 4.46 -15.55 1.31
N ALA A 48 3.14 -15.48 1.17
CA ALA A 48 2.29 -16.66 1.03
C ALA A 48 2.59 -17.49 -0.23
N ASN A 49 3.14 -16.85 -1.28
CA ASN A 49 3.42 -17.50 -2.57
C ASN A 49 4.93 -17.73 -2.80
N GLY A 50 5.78 -17.39 -1.84
CA GLY A 50 7.24 -17.47 -2.01
C GLY A 50 7.81 -16.52 -3.07
N LYS A 51 7.09 -15.47 -3.45
CA LYS A 51 7.43 -14.53 -4.53
C LYS A 51 7.67 -13.11 -4.06
N GLY A 52 7.82 -12.94 -2.75
CA GLY A 52 8.04 -11.64 -2.13
C GLY A 52 6.83 -11.12 -1.37
N HIS A 53 7.09 -10.12 -0.54
CA HIS A 53 6.08 -9.50 0.30
C HIS A 53 6.44 -8.07 0.66
N ILE A 54 5.45 -7.32 1.12
CA ILE A 54 5.64 -6.03 1.77
C ILE A 54 4.63 -5.91 2.91
N THR A 55 5.11 -5.46 4.07
CA THR A 55 4.30 -5.27 5.28
C THR A 55 4.49 -3.85 5.79
N ALA A 56 3.37 -3.18 6.08
CA ALA A 56 3.36 -1.81 6.56
C ALA A 56 2.39 -1.64 7.73
N GLU A 57 2.58 -0.57 8.50
CA GLU A 57 1.76 -0.27 9.68
C GLU A 57 1.26 1.16 9.64
N LEU A 58 0.03 1.35 10.13
CA LEU A 58 -0.57 2.64 10.43
C LEU A 58 -0.94 2.66 11.91
N ASP A 59 -0.42 3.65 12.66
CA ASP A 59 -0.84 3.89 14.02
C ASP A 59 -2.19 4.59 14.03
N ILE A 60 -3.14 4.05 14.79
CA ILE A 60 -4.47 4.61 14.91
C ILE A 60 -4.54 5.48 16.17
N ASN A 61 -5.10 6.67 16.01
CA ASN A 61 -5.46 7.56 17.10
C ASN A 61 -6.77 8.28 16.75
N PRO A 62 -7.50 8.82 17.75
CA PRO A 62 -8.79 9.46 17.52
C PRO A 62 -8.75 10.71 16.63
N ASP A 63 -7.56 11.32 16.48
CA ASP A 63 -7.38 12.57 15.72
C ASP A 63 -7.13 12.37 14.23
N LEU A 64 -7.10 11.12 13.76
CA LEU A 64 -6.98 10.85 12.32
C LEU A 64 -8.17 11.46 11.57
N TRP A 65 -7.85 12.17 10.48
CA TRP A 65 -8.79 13.04 9.76
C TRP A 65 -10.09 12.36 9.32
N PHE A 66 -10.04 11.08 8.95
CA PHE A 66 -11.22 10.38 8.45
C PHE A 66 -12.26 10.07 9.54
N PHE A 67 -11.86 10.04 10.81
CA PHE A 67 -12.82 9.82 11.91
C PHE A 67 -13.76 11.02 12.14
N ASP A 68 -13.33 12.24 11.77
CA ASP A 68 -14.16 13.43 11.91
C ASP A 68 -15.33 13.48 10.91
N CYS A 69 -15.17 12.84 9.76
CA CYS A 69 -16.12 12.94 8.65
C CYS A 69 -16.77 11.60 8.24
N HIS A 70 -16.30 10.51 8.78
CA HIS A 70 -16.78 9.18 8.38
C HIS A 70 -16.97 8.26 9.60
N PHE A 71 -18.15 8.30 10.24
CA PHE A 71 -19.28 9.19 10.00
C PHE A 71 -19.50 10.10 11.21
N GLN A 72 -20.25 11.18 11.06
CA GLN A 72 -20.62 12.02 12.20
C GLN A 72 -21.37 11.19 13.25
N GLY A 73 -20.80 11.12 14.47
CA GLY A 73 -21.36 10.33 15.57
C GLY A 73 -21.13 8.81 15.47
N ASP A 74 -20.47 8.35 14.42
CA ASP A 74 -20.13 6.93 14.17
C ASP A 74 -18.77 6.84 13.45
N PRO A 75 -17.66 7.12 14.14
CA PRO A 75 -16.35 7.17 13.51
C PRO A 75 -15.82 5.78 13.16
N VAL A 76 -15.52 5.58 11.90
CA VAL A 76 -14.93 4.36 11.36
C VAL A 76 -14.01 4.70 10.19
N MET A 77 -12.86 4.06 10.11
CA MET A 77 -11.96 4.22 8.97
C MET A 77 -12.65 3.75 7.68
N PRO A 78 -12.71 4.60 6.63
CA PRO A 78 -13.25 4.18 5.34
C PRO A 78 -12.52 2.94 4.80
N GLY A 79 -13.25 1.89 4.45
CA GLY A 79 -12.67 0.67 3.89
C GLY A 79 -11.91 0.92 2.58
N CYS A 80 -12.36 1.90 1.79
CA CYS A 80 -11.68 2.30 0.56
C CYS A 80 -10.27 2.84 0.79
N LEU A 81 -9.99 3.46 1.95
CA LEU A 81 -8.65 3.93 2.29
C LEU A 81 -7.70 2.76 2.61
N GLY A 82 -8.21 1.73 3.29
CA GLY A 82 -7.44 0.50 3.51
C GLY A 82 -7.14 -0.24 2.22
N LEU A 83 -8.10 -0.28 1.29
CA LEU A 83 -7.90 -0.85 -0.04
C LEU A 83 -6.85 -0.03 -0.83
N ASP A 84 -6.96 1.30 -0.82
CA ASP A 84 -5.99 2.16 -1.50
C ASP A 84 -4.58 1.99 -0.95
N ALA A 85 -4.44 1.84 0.37
CA ALA A 85 -3.15 1.53 1.00
C ALA A 85 -2.50 0.27 0.41
N MET A 86 -3.29 -0.76 0.12
CA MET A 86 -2.78 -1.99 -0.48
C MET A 86 -2.26 -1.75 -1.90
N TRP A 87 -2.96 -0.96 -2.73
CA TRP A 87 -2.45 -0.54 -4.03
C TRP A 87 -1.20 0.34 -3.92
N GLN A 88 -1.15 1.24 -2.95
CA GLN A 88 0.03 2.08 -2.68
C GLN A 88 1.26 1.20 -2.41
N LEU A 89 1.10 0.14 -1.62
CA LEU A 89 2.17 -0.78 -1.28
C LEU A 89 2.64 -1.62 -2.48
N VAL A 90 1.73 -2.06 -3.34
CA VAL A 90 2.12 -2.76 -4.58
C VAL A 90 2.90 -1.82 -5.50
N GLY A 91 2.46 -0.58 -5.65
CA GLY A 91 3.18 0.44 -6.42
C GLY A 91 4.57 0.74 -5.85
N PHE A 92 4.66 0.89 -4.54
CA PHE A 92 5.95 1.06 -3.85
C PHE A 92 6.89 -0.12 -4.11
N TYR A 93 6.37 -1.35 -4.03
CA TYR A 93 7.15 -2.57 -4.29
C TYR A 93 7.75 -2.59 -5.69
N LEU A 94 7.01 -2.17 -6.71
CA LEU A 94 7.52 -2.08 -8.08
C LEU A 94 8.66 -1.05 -8.20
N GLY A 95 8.51 0.12 -7.57
CA GLY A 95 9.59 1.12 -7.50
C GLY A 95 10.82 0.60 -6.73
N TRP A 96 10.57 -0.11 -5.64
CA TRP A 96 11.64 -0.73 -4.84
C TRP A 96 12.42 -1.80 -5.63
N LEU A 97 11.76 -2.52 -6.54
CA LEU A 97 12.42 -3.43 -7.47
C LEU A 97 13.30 -2.70 -8.50
N GLY A 98 13.16 -1.39 -8.64
CA GLY A 98 13.87 -0.58 -9.62
C GLY A 98 13.13 -0.38 -10.94
N ALA A 99 11.84 -0.74 -10.99
CA ALA A 99 11.03 -0.52 -12.18
C ALA A 99 10.72 0.96 -12.37
N GLU A 100 10.72 1.40 -13.62
CA GLU A 100 10.51 2.81 -13.98
C GLU A 100 9.06 3.08 -14.39
N GLY A 101 8.61 4.32 -14.15
CA GLY A 101 7.29 4.82 -14.54
C GLY A 101 6.41 5.18 -13.35
N ARG A 102 5.33 5.90 -13.65
CA ARG A 102 4.34 6.37 -12.68
C ARG A 102 3.30 5.30 -12.40
N GLY A 103 2.98 5.09 -11.12
CA GLY A 103 2.02 4.08 -10.69
C GLY A 103 0.56 4.44 -10.94
N ARG A 104 -0.20 3.47 -11.38
CA ARG A 104 -1.68 3.54 -11.45
C ARG A 104 -2.27 2.22 -10.98
N ALA A 105 -3.29 2.32 -10.12
CA ALA A 105 -4.10 1.16 -9.78
C ALA A 105 -4.91 0.71 -11.00
N LEU A 106 -4.83 -0.57 -11.33
CA LEU A 106 -5.50 -1.13 -12.51
C LEU A 106 -6.77 -1.91 -12.14
N GLY A 107 -6.88 -2.35 -10.91
CA GLY A 107 -8.04 -3.07 -10.45
C GLY A 107 -7.74 -4.02 -9.31
N SER A 108 -8.75 -4.75 -8.95
CA SER A 108 -8.72 -5.81 -7.96
C SER A 108 -9.70 -6.91 -8.36
N GLY A 109 -9.45 -8.12 -7.91
CA GLY A 109 -10.46 -9.16 -7.89
C GLY A 109 -11.43 -8.96 -6.72
N GLN A 110 -11.68 -10.01 -5.96
CA GLN A 110 -12.59 -9.93 -4.82
C GLN A 110 -12.02 -9.08 -3.69
N VAL A 111 -12.85 -8.18 -3.16
CA VAL A 111 -12.57 -7.42 -1.95
C VAL A 111 -13.64 -7.74 -0.91
N LYS A 112 -13.23 -8.04 0.32
CA LYS A 112 -14.13 -8.28 1.46
C LYS A 112 -13.73 -7.41 2.63
N PHE A 113 -14.71 -6.76 3.23
CA PHE A 113 -14.59 -6.06 4.50
C PHE A 113 -15.40 -6.84 5.55
N THR A 114 -14.72 -7.48 6.50
CA THR A 114 -15.34 -8.34 7.51
C THR A 114 -15.27 -7.77 8.92
N GLY A 115 -14.76 -6.56 9.07
CA GLY A 115 -14.65 -5.84 10.32
C GLY A 115 -14.40 -4.37 10.06
N GLN A 116 -14.14 -3.62 11.12
CA GLN A 116 -13.95 -2.17 11.06
C GLN A 116 -12.78 -1.71 11.92
N VAL A 117 -12.25 -0.54 11.58
CA VAL A 117 -11.24 0.18 12.37
C VAL A 117 -11.91 1.38 13.00
N THR A 118 -11.85 1.48 14.32
CA THR A 118 -12.47 2.57 15.11
C THR A 118 -11.40 3.38 15.86
N PRO A 119 -11.73 4.54 16.41
CA PRO A 119 -10.77 5.38 17.14
C PRO A 119 -10.13 4.72 18.37
N VAL A 120 -10.72 3.65 18.91
CA VAL A 120 -10.20 2.93 20.06
C VAL A 120 -9.17 1.86 19.69
N ASN A 121 -9.08 1.48 18.42
CA ASN A 121 -8.03 0.60 17.93
C ASN A 121 -6.66 1.29 18.00
N LYS A 122 -5.59 0.50 17.95
CA LYS A 122 -4.22 1.01 18.12
C LYS A 122 -3.40 0.95 16.85
N ARG A 123 -3.53 -0.12 16.07
CA ARG A 123 -2.69 -0.35 14.91
C ARG A 123 -3.38 -1.12 13.81
N VAL A 124 -3.23 -0.63 12.60
CA VAL A 124 -3.52 -1.36 11.38
C VAL A 124 -2.21 -1.90 10.82
N THR A 125 -2.20 -3.16 10.40
CA THR A 125 -1.08 -3.79 9.70
C THR A 125 -1.55 -4.28 8.34
N TYR A 126 -0.84 -3.87 7.29
CA TYR A 126 -1.09 -4.31 5.92
C TYR A 126 -0.09 -5.41 5.56
N HIS A 127 -0.58 -6.54 5.08
CA HIS A 127 0.23 -7.63 4.54
C HIS A 127 -0.07 -7.80 3.07
N ILE A 128 0.95 -7.62 2.25
CA ILE A 128 0.85 -7.79 0.79
C ILE A 128 1.73 -8.96 0.38
N ASP A 129 1.14 -9.97 -0.22
CA ASP A 129 1.83 -11.15 -0.75
C ASP A 129 1.86 -11.07 -2.27
N ILE A 130 3.05 -11.01 -2.84
CA ILE A 130 3.25 -10.91 -4.28
C ILE A 130 2.87 -12.23 -4.95
N LYS A 131 2.10 -12.15 -6.02
CA LYS A 131 1.69 -13.29 -6.86
C LYS A 131 2.42 -13.30 -8.18
N ARG A 132 2.55 -12.13 -8.81
CA ARG A 132 3.18 -12.02 -10.13
C ARG A 132 3.77 -10.64 -10.33
N ILE A 133 4.98 -10.60 -10.86
CA ILE A 133 5.65 -9.37 -11.31
C ILE A 133 5.96 -9.51 -12.80
N VAL A 134 5.58 -8.53 -13.58
CA VAL A 134 5.91 -8.42 -15.00
C VAL A 134 6.79 -7.18 -15.18
N LEU A 135 8.03 -7.39 -15.63
CA LEU A 135 9.01 -6.32 -15.86
C LEU A 135 9.48 -6.36 -17.33
N ARG A 136 8.54 -6.18 -18.23
CA ARG A 136 8.79 -6.16 -19.67
C ARG A 136 8.29 -4.85 -20.27
N LYS A 137 7.72 -4.89 -21.46
CA LYS A 137 7.06 -3.74 -22.10
C LYS A 137 5.90 -3.21 -21.23
N LEU A 138 5.12 -4.10 -20.63
CA LEU A 138 4.17 -3.79 -19.55
C LEU A 138 4.86 -4.05 -18.21
N ILE A 139 4.87 -3.07 -17.31
CA ILE A 139 5.32 -3.24 -15.93
C ILE A 139 4.09 -3.31 -15.04
N MET A 140 3.91 -4.45 -14.38
CA MET A 140 2.73 -4.70 -13.55
C MET A 140 3.05 -5.61 -12.38
N GLY A 141 2.47 -5.30 -11.23
CA GLY A 141 2.44 -6.17 -10.07
C GLY A 141 1.03 -6.68 -9.80
N VAL A 142 0.93 -7.95 -9.44
CA VAL A 142 -0.29 -8.60 -8.95
C VAL A 142 -0.01 -9.17 -7.57
N ALA A 143 -0.86 -8.87 -6.61
CA ALA A 143 -0.69 -9.29 -5.23
C ALA A 143 -2.04 -9.57 -4.55
N ASP A 144 -2.00 -10.37 -3.49
CA ASP A 144 -3.09 -10.45 -2.52
C ASP A 144 -2.75 -9.58 -1.31
N GLY A 145 -3.76 -8.97 -0.73
CA GLY A 145 -3.61 -8.13 0.44
C GLY A 145 -4.57 -8.52 1.56
N ARG A 146 -4.13 -8.32 2.78
CA ARG A 146 -5.00 -8.34 3.96
C ARG A 146 -4.63 -7.22 4.91
N LEU A 147 -5.63 -6.72 5.59
CA LEU A 147 -5.49 -5.70 6.62
C LEU A 147 -5.90 -6.30 7.95
N GLN A 148 -5.01 -6.17 8.92
CA GLN A 148 -5.28 -6.51 10.32
C GLN A 148 -5.49 -5.25 11.13
N VAL A 149 -6.40 -5.29 12.08
CA VAL A 149 -6.51 -4.31 13.16
C VAL A 149 -6.26 -4.99 14.48
N ASP A 150 -5.27 -4.49 15.21
CA ASP A 150 -4.85 -5.06 16.51
C ASP A 150 -4.64 -6.59 16.46
N GLY A 151 -4.08 -7.09 15.34
CA GLY A 151 -3.79 -8.50 15.11
C GLY A 151 -4.93 -9.34 14.53
N GLU A 152 -6.11 -8.77 14.31
CA GLU A 152 -7.27 -9.46 13.73
C GLU A 152 -7.44 -9.12 12.25
N ASP A 153 -7.55 -10.13 11.38
CA ASP A 153 -7.79 -9.96 9.96
C ASP A 153 -9.20 -9.44 9.70
N ILE A 154 -9.34 -8.29 9.04
CA ILE A 154 -10.63 -7.68 8.76
C ILE A 154 -10.87 -7.31 7.29
N TYR A 155 -9.82 -7.08 6.48
CA TYR A 155 -9.96 -6.80 5.05
C TYR A 155 -9.13 -7.79 4.26
N PHE A 156 -9.69 -8.21 3.11
CA PHE A 156 -9.06 -9.11 2.17
C PHE A 156 -9.25 -8.59 0.75
N ALA A 157 -8.17 -8.55 -0.02
CA ALA A 157 -8.22 -8.21 -1.43
C ALA A 157 -7.43 -9.22 -2.24
N LYS A 158 -8.03 -9.78 -3.27
CA LYS A 158 -7.38 -10.69 -4.21
C LYS A 158 -7.05 -9.97 -5.50
N ASP A 159 -5.91 -10.34 -6.08
CA ASP A 159 -5.48 -9.85 -7.39
C ASP A 159 -5.46 -8.32 -7.50
N LEU A 160 -4.92 -7.68 -6.48
CA LEU A 160 -4.57 -6.26 -6.56
C LEU A 160 -3.61 -6.05 -7.72
N ARG A 161 -3.93 -5.14 -8.63
CA ARG A 161 -3.11 -4.87 -9.81
C ARG A 161 -2.69 -3.42 -9.84
N VAL A 162 -1.40 -3.20 -10.00
CA VAL A 162 -0.80 -1.89 -10.20
C VAL A 162 0.16 -1.97 -11.38
N GLY A 163 0.09 -0.98 -12.26
CA GLY A 163 1.02 -0.82 -13.37
C GLY A 163 1.89 0.42 -13.20
N LEU A 164 3.08 0.40 -13.82
CA LEU A 164 3.91 1.58 -13.96
C LEU A 164 3.96 2.00 -15.43
N PHE A 165 3.77 3.30 -15.69
CA PHE A 165 3.64 3.86 -17.03
C PHE A 165 4.63 5.00 -17.21
N LYS A 166 5.39 4.99 -18.30
CA LYS A 166 6.31 6.09 -18.68
C LYS A 166 5.54 7.32 -19.15
N SER A 167 4.38 7.12 -19.80
CA SER A 167 3.44 8.18 -20.14
C SER A 167 2.06 7.83 -19.61
N THR A 168 1.41 8.79 -18.95
CA THR A 168 0.06 8.65 -18.38
C THR A 168 -0.97 9.49 -19.12
N GLU A 169 -0.63 10.05 -20.28
CA GLU A 169 -1.49 10.96 -21.07
C GLU A 169 -2.75 10.28 -21.61
N GLN A 170 -2.71 8.97 -21.77
CA GLN A 170 -3.83 8.20 -22.33
C GLN A 170 -4.51 7.29 -21.29
N PHE A 171 -4.23 7.52 -20.02
CA PHE A 171 -4.74 6.68 -18.93
C PHE A 171 -6.09 7.18 -18.41
#